data_5f2f6caf46258e60765374d471e51ad9
#
_entry.id   5f2f6caf46258e60765374d471e51ad9
#
_cell.length_a   1.000
_cell.length_b   1.000
_cell.length_c   1.000
_cell.angle_alpha   90.00
_cell.angle_beta   90.00
_cell.angle_gamma   90.00
#
_symmetry.space_group_name_H-M   'P 1'
#
loop_
_entity.id
_entity.type
_entity.pdbx_description
1 polymer ?
#
loop_
_entity_poly.entity_id
_entity_poly.type
_entity_poly.pdbx_seq_one_letter_code
_entity_poly.pdbx_strand_id
1 'polypeptide(L)'
;MHRMKVGLTLVELLVVIAIIGVLVGLLLPAVQAAREAARRIGCANNLKQLGLAVHSYHDAFRGLPISIGPWTEGGRPSRQRNGKSWMVSILPQLEESSLYDQFGTMITRLPFTRTPIGAVVSKN
;
A
#
# COMPACT_ATOMS: atom_id res chain seq x y z
N MET A 1 -36.99 53.51 -4.13
CA MET A 1 -35.73 52.81 -3.92
C MET A 1 -34.86 52.97 -5.17
N HIS A 2 -33.85 53.84 -5.10
CA HIS A 2 -32.97 54.10 -6.25
C HIS A 2 -31.83 53.09 -6.23
N ARG A 3 -31.82 52.14 -7.15
CA ARG A 3 -30.71 51.20 -7.33
C ARG A 3 -29.55 51.98 -7.99
N MET A 4 -28.54 52.28 -7.20
CA MET A 4 -27.27 52.77 -7.74
C MET A 4 -26.65 51.66 -8.58
N LYS A 5 -26.61 51.82 -9.90
CA LYS A 5 -25.84 50.97 -10.79
C LYS A 5 -24.38 51.39 -10.67
N VAL A 6 -23.60 50.61 -9.92
CA VAL A 6 -22.15 50.78 -9.88
C VAL A 6 -21.61 50.22 -11.19
N GLY A 7 -21.20 51.11 -12.10
CA GLY A 7 -20.51 50.70 -13.33
C GLY A 7 -19.09 50.32 -13.02
N LEU A 8 -18.72 49.04 -13.26
CA LEU A 8 -17.36 48.57 -13.16
C LEU A 8 -16.54 49.15 -14.32
N THR A 9 -15.38 49.72 -14.05
CA THR A 9 -14.51 50.24 -15.11
C THR A 9 -13.73 49.09 -15.76
N LEU A 10 -13.41 49.22 -17.05
CA LEU A 10 -12.65 48.20 -17.78
C LEU A 10 -11.26 47.95 -17.15
N VAL A 11 -10.66 48.99 -16.57
CA VAL A 11 -9.37 48.93 -15.88
C VAL A 11 -9.47 48.12 -14.60
N GLU A 12 -10.53 48.28 -13.81
CA GLU A 12 -10.72 47.46 -12.58
C GLU A 12 -10.85 45.98 -12.91
N LEU A 13 -11.57 45.63 -13.96
CA LEU A 13 -11.67 44.23 -14.40
C LEU A 13 -10.33 43.70 -14.87
N LEU A 14 -9.56 44.47 -15.65
CA LEU A 14 -8.28 44.08 -16.19
C LEU A 14 -7.25 43.82 -15.08
N VAL A 15 -7.22 44.67 -14.05
CA VAL A 15 -6.30 44.49 -12.91
C VAL A 15 -6.64 43.22 -12.15
N VAL A 16 -7.94 42.92 -11.91
CA VAL A 16 -8.36 41.73 -11.21
C VAL A 16 -7.92 40.46 -11.94
N ILE A 17 -8.17 40.35 -13.25
CA ILE A 17 -7.75 39.17 -14.02
C ILE A 17 -6.24 39.05 -14.09
N ALA A 18 -5.49 40.16 -14.12
CA ALA A 18 -4.04 40.15 -14.09
C ALA A 18 -3.50 39.55 -12.75
N ILE A 19 -4.08 39.97 -11.62
CA ILE A 19 -3.69 39.45 -10.30
C ILE A 19 -4.02 37.95 -10.18
N ILE A 20 -5.24 37.55 -10.62
CA ILE A 20 -5.63 36.14 -10.61
C ILE A 20 -4.68 35.32 -11.49
N GLY A 21 -4.34 35.81 -12.68
CA GLY A 21 -3.41 35.14 -13.59
C GLY A 21 -2.04 34.91 -12.98
N VAL A 22 -1.47 35.91 -12.29
CA VAL A 22 -0.20 35.76 -11.57
C VAL A 22 -0.30 34.75 -10.43
N LEU A 23 -1.36 34.83 -9.61
CA LEU A 23 -1.54 33.91 -8.49
C LEU A 23 -1.69 32.46 -8.96
N VAL A 24 -2.52 32.22 -9.97
CA VAL A 24 -2.71 30.86 -10.54
C VAL A 24 -1.42 30.36 -11.20
N GLY A 25 -0.71 31.25 -11.91
CA GLY A 25 0.57 30.91 -12.53
C GLY A 25 1.63 30.46 -11.55
N LEU A 26 1.66 31.01 -10.34
CA LEU A 26 2.58 30.59 -9.26
C LEU A 26 2.08 29.35 -8.50
N LEU A 27 0.75 29.20 -8.33
CA LEU A 27 0.17 28.08 -7.59
C LEU A 27 0.29 26.75 -8.35
N LEU A 28 0.16 26.75 -9.68
CA LEU A 28 0.13 25.52 -10.46
C LEU A 28 1.43 24.67 -10.29
N PRO A 29 2.64 25.22 -10.44
CA PRO A 29 3.87 24.47 -10.21
C PRO A 29 4.05 24.06 -8.74
N ALA A 30 3.65 24.91 -7.80
CA ALA A 30 3.75 24.62 -6.39
C ALA A 30 2.87 23.42 -5.96
N VAL A 31 1.63 23.35 -6.47
CA VAL A 31 0.72 22.23 -6.21
C VAL A 31 1.26 20.92 -6.80
N GLN A 32 1.85 20.96 -7.99
CA GLN A 32 2.45 19.77 -8.60
C GLN A 32 3.63 19.26 -7.78
N ALA A 33 4.52 20.14 -7.33
CA ALA A 33 5.64 19.79 -6.48
C ALA A 33 5.19 19.21 -5.12
N ALA A 34 4.15 19.82 -4.50
CA ALA A 34 3.58 19.33 -3.26
C ALA A 34 2.96 17.92 -3.42
N ARG A 35 2.24 17.67 -4.51
CA ARG A 35 1.68 16.35 -4.80
C ARG A 35 2.76 15.28 -4.98
N GLU A 36 3.84 15.62 -5.66
CA GLU A 36 4.95 14.69 -5.85
C GLU A 36 5.66 14.39 -4.52
N ALA A 37 5.90 15.40 -3.71
CA ALA A 37 6.45 15.22 -2.36
C ALA A 37 5.54 14.32 -1.50
N ALA A 38 4.23 14.53 -1.53
CA ALA A 38 3.26 13.72 -0.80
C ALA A 38 3.29 12.25 -1.26
N ARG A 39 3.40 11.98 -2.57
CA ARG A 39 3.56 10.60 -3.08
C ARG A 39 4.83 9.92 -2.59
N ARG A 40 5.95 10.65 -2.56
CA ARG A 40 7.24 10.12 -2.05
C ARG A 40 7.17 9.79 -0.57
N ILE A 41 6.55 10.66 0.23
CA ILE A 41 6.34 10.44 1.67
C ILE A 41 5.44 9.21 1.89
N GLY A 42 4.34 9.09 1.14
CA GLY A 42 3.46 7.93 1.20
C GLY A 42 4.18 6.62 0.88
N CYS A 43 4.99 6.60 -0.18
CA CYS A 43 5.79 5.43 -0.54
C CYS A 43 6.81 5.07 0.55
N ALA A 44 7.52 6.05 1.10
CA ALA A 44 8.48 5.84 2.19
C ALA A 44 7.79 5.29 3.46
N ASN A 45 6.62 5.80 3.80
CA ASN A 45 5.84 5.30 4.93
C ASN A 45 5.38 3.84 4.72
N ASN A 46 4.93 3.49 3.51
CA ASN A 46 4.55 2.12 3.20
C ASN A 46 5.73 1.14 3.33
N LEU A 47 6.91 1.54 2.84
CA LEU A 47 8.13 0.74 3.01
C LEU A 47 8.52 0.59 4.48
N LYS A 48 8.36 1.64 5.28
CA LYS A 48 8.59 1.59 6.73
C LYS A 48 7.64 0.61 7.41
N GLN A 49 6.35 0.63 7.07
CA GLN A 49 5.36 -0.30 7.61
C GLN A 49 5.70 -1.75 7.25
N LEU A 50 6.11 -2.01 5.99
CA LEU A 50 6.57 -3.33 5.57
C LEU A 50 7.79 -3.80 6.37
N GLY A 51 8.75 -2.90 6.59
CA GLY A 51 9.93 -3.21 7.42
C GLY A 51 9.55 -3.58 8.85
N LEU A 52 8.66 -2.80 9.47
CA LEU A 52 8.15 -3.10 10.81
C LEU A 52 7.40 -4.43 10.88
N ALA A 53 6.58 -4.75 9.88
CA ALA A 53 5.86 -6.02 9.81
C ALA A 53 6.82 -7.22 9.71
N VAL A 54 7.91 -7.11 8.94
CA VAL A 54 8.94 -8.14 8.86
C VAL A 54 9.66 -8.33 10.21
N HIS A 55 9.98 -7.23 10.90
CA HIS A 55 10.57 -7.31 12.24
C HIS A 55 9.62 -7.95 13.25
N SER A 56 8.35 -7.54 13.24
CA SER A 56 7.31 -8.15 14.09
C SER A 56 7.12 -9.64 13.82
N TYR A 57 7.16 -10.03 12.55
CA TYR A 57 7.15 -11.45 12.16
C TYR A 57 8.37 -12.20 12.74
N HIS A 58 9.57 -11.62 12.60
CA HIS A 58 10.80 -12.22 13.16
C HIS A 58 10.72 -12.40 14.67
N ASP A 59 10.19 -11.42 15.38
CA ASP A 59 10.04 -11.50 16.85
C ASP A 59 9.07 -12.60 17.27
N ALA A 60 7.97 -12.76 16.52
CA ALA A 60 6.95 -13.77 16.80
C ALA A 60 7.41 -15.19 16.45
N PHE A 61 8.10 -15.36 15.31
CA PHE A 61 8.42 -16.68 14.75
C PHE A 61 9.91 -17.05 14.81
N ARG A 62 10.75 -16.13 15.32
CA ARG A 62 12.22 -16.31 15.42
C ARG A 62 12.90 -16.63 14.09
N GLY A 63 12.29 -16.20 12.98
CA GLY A 63 12.81 -16.39 11.64
C GLY A 63 12.25 -15.38 10.67
N LEU A 64 12.90 -15.17 9.53
CA LEU A 64 12.39 -14.31 8.46
C LEU A 64 11.30 -15.02 7.65
N PRO A 65 10.33 -14.28 7.11
CA PRO A 65 9.32 -14.87 6.24
C PRO A 65 9.96 -15.41 4.97
N ILE A 66 9.68 -16.66 4.63
CA ILE A 66 10.25 -17.36 3.47
C ILE A 66 9.67 -16.79 2.20
N SER A 67 10.51 -16.59 1.17
CA SER A 67 10.08 -15.98 -0.10
C SER A 67 9.05 -16.82 -0.84
N ILE A 68 9.13 -18.14 -0.71
CA ILE A 68 8.16 -19.11 -1.23
C ILE A 68 8.17 -20.29 -0.26
N GLY A 69 7.03 -20.56 0.38
CA GLY A 69 6.91 -21.68 1.29
C GLY A 69 7.24 -23.00 0.61
N PRO A 70 7.92 -23.95 1.29
CA PRO A 70 8.15 -25.27 0.76
C PRO A 70 6.78 -25.95 0.58
N TRP A 71 6.50 -26.33 -0.64
CA TRP A 71 5.38 -27.19 -0.92
C TRP A 71 5.89 -28.64 -0.92
N THR A 72 5.36 -29.48 -0.04
CA THR A 72 5.74 -30.89 0.04
C THR A 72 4.55 -31.73 -0.39
N GLU A 73 4.67 -32.42 -1.51
CA GLU A 73 3.77 -33.49 -1.92
C GLU A 73 4.41 -34.83 -1.54
N GLY A 74 3.76 -35.56 -0.64
CA GLY A 74 4.27 -36.86 -0.22
C GLY A 74 5.67 -36.82 0.42
N GLY A 75 6.03 -35.72 1.12
CA GLY A 75 7.35 -35.56 1.77
C GLY A 75 8.50 -35.20 0.83
N ARG A 76 8.25 -34.94 -0.45
CA ARG A 76 9.25 -34.47 -1.41
C ARG A 76 9.04 -33.01 -1.78
N PRO A 77 10.11 -32.21 -1.92
CA PRO A 77 9.94 -30.84 -2.41
C PRO A 77 9.38 -30.86 -3.83
N SER A 78 8.18 -30.30 -4.00
CA SER A 78 7.61 -30.15 -5.32
C SER A 78 8.29 -29.01 -6.07
N ARG A 79 8.52 -29.20 -7.38
CA ARG A 79 8.98 -28.14 -8.28
C ARG A 79 7.88 -27.11 -8.60
N GLN A 80 6.63 -27.37 -8.22
CA GLN A 80 5.53 -26.44 -8.37
C GLN A 80 5.53 -25.44 -7.20
N ARG A 81 5.79 -24.19 -7.52
CA ARG A 81 5.98 -23.07 -6.58
C ARG A 81 4.65 -22.45 -6.13
N ASN A 82 3.75 -23.22 -5.55
CA ASN A 82 2.43 -22.74 -5.14
C ASN A 82 2.31 -22.43 -3.64
N GLY A 83 3.42 -22.10 -2.98
CA GLY A 83 3.42 -21.71 -1.57
C GLY A 83 3.01 -20.25 -1.35
N LYS A 84 2.60 -19.93 -0.10
CA LYS A 84 2.37 -18.54 0.30
C LYS A 84 3.64 -17.71 0.13
N SER A 85 3.52 -16.59 -0.56
CA SER A 85 4.59 -15.60 -0.64
C SER A 85 4.89 -15.03 0.76
N TRP A 86 6.13 -14.56 0.97
CA TRP A 86 6.51 -13.85 2.19
C TRP A 86 5.58 -12.65 2.49
N MET A 87 5.08 -11.98 1.46
CA MET A 87 4.11 -10.89 1.60
C MET A 87 2.81 -11.35 2.27
N VAL A 88 2.30 -12.52 1.90
CA VAL A 88 1.09 -13.08 2.52
C VAL A 88 1.37 -13.46 3.98
N SER A 89 2.58 -13.92 4.27
CA SER A 89 2.96 -14.33 5.63
C SER A 89 3.01 -13.17 6.63
N ILE A 90 3.25 -11.93 6.16
CA ILE A 90 3.30 -10.74 7.02
C ILE A 90 1.99 -9.96 7.08
N LEU A 91 0.93 -10.38 6.37
CA LEU A 91 -0.36 -9.69 6.39
C LEU A 91 -0.95 -9.51 7.80
N PRO A 92 -0.88 -10.51 8.71
CA PRO A 92 -1.35 -10.32 10.07
C PRO A 92 -0.62 -9.22 10.84
N GLN A 93 0.65 -8.98 10.55
CA GLN A 93 1.46 -7.92 11.17
C GLN A 93 1.20 -6.53 10.55
N LEU A 94 0.48 -6.50 9.42
CA LEU A 94 -0.01 -5.28 8.77
C LEU A 94 -1.48 -5.00 9.12
N GLU A 95 -2.04 -5.69 10.11
CA GLU A 95 -3.46 -5.60 10.52
C GLU A 95 -4.45 -6.10 9.45
N GLU A 96 -3.96 -6.81 8.42
CA GLU A 96 -4.74 -7.35 7.31
C GLU A 96 -5.05 -8.85 7.50
N SER A 97 -5.51 -9.23 8.71
CA SER A 97 -5.84 -10.62 9.04
C SER A 97 -6.98 -11.19 8.19
N SER A 98 -7.97 -10.36 7.83
CA SER A 98 -9.07 -10.78 6.96
C SER A 98 -8.60 -11.19 5.57
N LEU A 99 -7.64 -10.45 5.03
CA LEU A 99 -7.02 -10.76 3.74
C LEU A 99 -6.16 -12.04 3.83
N TYR A 100 -5.44 -12.21 4.94
CA TYR A 100 -4.67 -13.44 5.20
C TYR A 100 -5.55 -14.69 5.21
N ASP A 101 -6.74 -14.63 5.84
CA ASP A 101 -7.70 -15.73 5.91
C ASP A 101 -8.29 -16.07 4.53
N GLN A 102 -8.55 -15.05 3.71
CA GLN A 102 -8.99 -15.25 2.31
C GLN A 102 -7.94 -16.00 1.49
N PHE A 103 -6.67 -15.65 1.62
CA PHE A 103 -5.58 -16.42 1.00
C PHE A 103 -5.49 -17.84 1.54
N GLY A 104 -5.72 -18.06 2.83
CA GLY A 104 -5.80 -19.38 3.45
C GLY A 104 -6.87 -20.27 2.83
N THR A 105 -8.08 -19.74 2.67
CA THR A 105 -9.20 -20.45 2.05
C THR A 105 -9.02 -20.68 0.56
N MET A 106 -8.41 -19.76 -0.17
CA MET A 106 -8.09 -19.96 -1.59
C MET A 106 -7.09 -21.10 -1.79
N ILE A 107 -6.04 -21.16 -0.99
CA ILE A 107 -4.99 -22.18 -1.10
C ILE A 107 -5.55 -23.57 -0.73
N THR A 108 -6.45 -23.68 0.25
CA THR A 108 -7.10 -24.95 0.61
C THR A 108 -8.15 -25.43 -0.41
N ARG A 109 -8.70 -24.53 -1.23
CA ARG A 109 -9.65 -24.89 -2.29
C ARG A 109 -8.98 -25.36 -3.58
N LEU A 110 -7.69 -25.14 -3.75
CA LEU A 110 -6.96 -25.66 -4.88
C LEU A 110 -6.77 -27.18 -4.68
N PRO A 111 -7.05 -28.04 -5.68
CA PRO A 111 -7.05 -29.49 -5.52
C PRO A 111 -5.67 -30.10 -5.18
N PHE A 112 -4.65 -29.29 -5.03
CA PHE A 112 -3.26 -29.69 -4.76
C PHE A 112 -2.77 -29.45 -3.33
N THR A 113 -3.57 -28.85 -2.42
CA THR A 113 -3.11 -28.55 -1.06
C THR A 113 -3.74 -29.49 -0.04
N ARG A 114 -3.10 -30.61 0.21
CA ARG A 114 -3.48 -31.57 1.27
C ARG A 114 -2.77 -31.34 2.61
N THR A 115 -2.00 -30.27 2.80
CA THR A 115 -1.28 -30.04 4.06
C THR A 115 -1.63 -28.68 4.67
N PRO A 116 -2.16 -28.65 5.90
CA PRO A 116 -2.35 -27.38 6.59
C PRO A 116 -1.00 -26.74 6.88
N ILE A 117 -0.90 -25.43 6.57
CA ILE A 117 0.31 -24.60 6.65
C ILE A 117 0.84 -24.43 8.10
N GLY A 118 0.19 -25.09 9.07
CA GLY A 118 0.60 -25.10 10.46
C GLY A 118 1.48 -26.25 10.90
N ALA A 119 1.82 -27.19 10.02
CA ALA A 119 2.49 -28.43 10.44
C ALA A 119 4.02 -28.44 10.30
N VAL A 120 4.64 -27.32 9.95
CA VAL A 120 6.11 -27.23 9.92
C VAL A 120 6.61 -26.19 10.93
N VAL A 121 6.13 -26.27 12.17
CA VAL A 121 6.95 -25.84 13.30
C VAL A 121 7.65 -27.09 13.79
N SER A 122 8.84 -27.26 13.29
CA SER A 122 9.80 -28.26 13.71
C SER A 122 9.88 -28.34 15.23
N LYS A 123 9.69 -29.52 15.73
CA LYS A 123 10.29 -29.97 16.97
C LYS A 123 11.82 -30.01 16.77
N ASN A 124 12.50 -29.13 17.45
CA ASN A 124 13.76 -29.38 18.13
C ASN A 124 13.90 -28.37 19.24
#